data_e05b9059c19ddde675d479e03ef6292e
#
_entry.id   e05b9059c19ddde675d479e03ef6292e
#
_cell.length_a   1.000
_cell.length_b   1.000
_cell.length_c   1.000
_cell.angle_alpha   90.00
_cell.angle_beta   90.00
_cell.angle_gamma   90.00
#
_symmetry.space_group_name_H-M   'P 1'
#
loop_
_entity.id
_entity.type
_entity.pdbx_description
1 polymer ?
#
loop_
_entity_poly.entity_id
_entity_poly.type
_entity_poly.pdbx_seq_one_letter_code
_entity_poly.pdbx_strand_id
1 'polypeptide(L)'
;MNGILTGFFGAIVEAWAQLRIGKLRVLLSLVGVAAAVAAMTFVIALGQVSVDAINKVSEKYTGRPGTVTINVSPTGKGLDQALQADDAPESSTGADSGASGGSSDGAGGAGGAGAAGGAGSAGGGSTTSAATAAKISSAMNSFVERYEVKSWATTYTSNVRFSFPDGARSVPTQTVSLSYGLLHHKTVSQGRWFTAQDEDDLSPSMVVTQGFLDALGIQQLTEPVTITSFSPVQTSFTIVGVLEAEDLSLMGCSGDPERDAGLPCTQPVTAFALNTPYEHWLPKDAARPAPTLEIWAGQDGAKEVASLAKKDLDARFGQGSTQAEDNLQGGGFSSSANTFTQVVTAAGVFVMLLGALSLVNISLVTVRQRIHEIGVRRSFGATSRRIFFSIMLESVVATVVAGVVGIGIAIVGMRVMPLSAFLGIPVTTTPPFPMVAAVIGLVAATAVGALAGIIPAIVATRIRPIDAIRY
;
A
#
# COMPACT_ATOMS: atom_id res chain seq x y z
N MET A 1 37.21 -13.17 -28.18
CA MET A 1 36.53 -12.83 -26.93
C MET A 1 37.47 -12.83 -25.72
N ASN A 2 38.53 -13.60 -25.67
CA ASN A 2 39.44 -13.68 -24.49
C ASN A 2 40.28 -12.41 -24.23
N GLY A 3 40.57 -11.57 -25.23
CA GLY A 3 41.40 -10.37 -25.05
C GLY A 3 40.69 -9.17 -24.38
N ILE A 4 39.35 -9.13 -24.41
CA ILE A 4 38.57 -8.06 -23.76
C ILE A 4 38.43 -8.33 -22.26
N LEU A 5 38.25 -9.59 -21.89
CA LEU A 5 38.14 -10.02 -20.49
C LEU A 5 39.48 -9.87 -19.73
N THR A 6 40.60 -10.23 -20.35
CA THR A 6 41.94 -10.05 -19.75
C THR A 6 42.32 -8.57 -19.61
N GLY A 7 41.88 -7.70 -20.55
CA GLY A 7 42.05 -6.26 -20.45
C GLY A 7 41.22 -5.65 -19.32
N PHE A 8 40.01 -6.17 -19.11
CA PHE A 8 39.09 -5.71 -18.04
C PHE A 8 39.60 -6.12 -16.63
N PHE A 9 40.03 -7.36 -16.47
CA PHE A 9 40.64 -7.84 -15.22
C PHE A 9 41.96 -7.10 -14.91
N GLY A 10 42.79 -6.86 -15.91
CA GLY A 10 44.02 -6.06 -15.76
C GLY A 10 43.74 -4.64 -15.30
N ALA A 11 42.73 -3.99 -15.87
CA ALA A 11 42.30 -2.65 -15.48
C ALA A 11 41.75 -2.57 -14.04
N ILE A 12 41.03 -3.60 -13.59
CA ILE A 12 40.53 -3.68 -12.19
C ILE A 12 41.70 -3.83 -11.21
N VAL A 13 42.67 -4.71 -11.49
CA VAL A 13 43.85 -4.91 -10.63
C VAL A 13 44.72 -3.65 -10.61
N GLU A 14 44.89 -2.98 -11.73
CA GLU A 14 45.62 -1.72 -11.83
C GLU A 14 44.93 -0.59 -11.10
N ALA A 15 43.59 -0.48 -11.22
CA ALA A 15 42.77 0.48 -10.46
C ALA A 15 42.87 0.24 -8.95
N TRP A 16 42.86 -1.02 -8.51
CA TRP A 16 43.02 -1.38 -7.09
C TRP A 16 44.43 -1.02 -6.55
N ALA A 17 45.47 -1.23 -7.34
CA ALA A 17 46.83 -0.85 -6.96
C ALA A 17 47.03 0.68 -6.88
N GLN A 18 46.36 1.43 -7.74
CA GLN A 18 46.41 2.90 -7.76
C GLN A 18 45.66 3.54 -6.60
N LEU A 19 44.54 2.93 -6.14
CA LEU A 19 43.85 3.33 -4.93
C LEU A 19 44.75 3.36 -3.67
N ARG A 20 45.87 2.62 -3.72
CA ARG A 20 46.82 2.49 -2.61
C ARG A 20 47.82 3.65 -2.50
N ILE A 21 48.04 4.43 -3.55
CA ILE A 21 49.15 5.44 -3.62
C ILE A 21 48.65 6.85 -3.18
N GLY A 22 47.38 7.19 -3.36
CA GLY A 22 46.80 8.49 -2.98
C GLY A 22 45.69 8.42 -1.90
N LYS A 23 45.90 7.62 -0.87
CA LYS A 23 44.89 7.09 0.04
C LYS A 23 43.90 8.11 0.59
N LEU A 24 44.34 9.27 1.08
CA LEU A 24 43.47 10.19 1.83
C LEU A 24 42.50 10.99 0.90
N ARG A 25 42.99 11.43 -0.26
CA ARG A 25 42.21 12.27 -1.19
C ARG A 25 41.17 11.45 -1.95
N VAL A 26 41.58 10.28 -2.42
CA VAL A 26 40.69 9.31 -3.11
C VAL A 26 39.64 8.78 -2.11
N LEU A 27 40.03 8.52 -0.87
CA LEU A 27 39.15 8.03 0.17
C LEU A 27 38.09 9.09 0.53
N LEU A 28 38.46 10.38 0.61
CA LEU A 28 37.52 11.49 0.86
C LEU A 28 36.49 11.63 -0.27
N SER A 29 36.89 11.46 -1.53
CA SER A 29 35.93 11.50 -2.66
C SER A 29 35.01 10.29 -2.68
N LEU A 30 35.55 9.10 -2.36
CA LEU A 30 34.79 7.86 -2.27
C LEU A 30 33.75 7.91 -1.13
N VAL A 31 34.11 8.52 0.01
CA VAL A 31 33.19 8.73 1.13
C VAL A 31 32.00 9.60 0.69
N GLY A 32 32.25 10.67 -0.08
CA GLY A 32 31.15 11.50 -0.60
C GLY A 32 30.18 10.74 -1.50
N VAL A 33 30.73 9.94 -2.44
CA VAL A 33 29.89 9.09 -3.31
C VAL A 33 29.22 7.98 -2.53
N ALA A 34 29.93 7.31 -1.61
CA ALA A 34 29.34 6.27 -0.77
C ALA A 34 28.19 6.80 0.10
N ALA A 35 28.36 7.99 0.69
CA ALA A 35 27.30 8.65 1.46
C ALA A 35 26.09 9.02 0.58
N ALA A 36 26.34 9.53 -0.64
CA ALA A 36 25.25 9.82 -1.58
C ALA A 36 24.47 8.57 -2.00
N VAL A 37 25.19 7.48 -2.32
CA VAL A 37 24.56 6.19 -2.66
C VAL A 37 23.85 5.60 -1.45
N ALA A 38 24.46 5.67 -0.25
CA ALA A 38 23.84 5.21 0.98
C ALA A 38 22.53 5.94 1.25
N ALA A 39 22.54 7.28 1.19
CA ALA A 39 21.35 8.09 1.39
C ALA A 39 20.26 7.79 0.37
N MET A 40 20.60 7.75 -0.93
CA MET A 40 19.63 7.43 -1.98
C MET A 40 19.05 6.02 -1.82
N THR A 41 19.89 5.01 -1.60
CA THR A 41 19.46 3.63 -1.45
C THR A 41 18.61 3.44 -0.19
N PHE A 42 19.00 4.08 0.93
CA PHE A 42 18.26 4.06 2.18
C PHE A 42 16.86 4.64 2.01
N VAL A 43 16.76 5.75 1.33
CA VAL A 43 15.49 6.44 1.14
C VAL A 43 14.56 5.69 0.17
N ILE A 44 15.09 5.15 -0.93
CA ILE A 44 14.30 4.30 -1.84
C ILE A 44 13.80 3.06 -1.08
N ALA A 45 14.66 2.44 -0.28
CA ALA A 45 14.30 1.29 0.52
C ALA A 45 13.24 1.63 1.58
N LEU A 46 13.38 2.78 2.26
CA LEU A 46 12.40 3.27 3.21
C LEU A 46 11.04 3.52 2.54
N GLY A 47 11.04 4.15 1.36
CA GLY A 47 9.82 4.38 0.58
C GLY A 47 9.11 3.08 0.21
N GLN A 48 9.85 2.07 -0.26
CA GLN A 48 9.28 0.77 -0.61
C GLN A 48 8.70 0.06 0.61
N VAL A 49 9.43 0.04 1.73
CA VAL A 49 8.95 -0.56 2.98
C VAL A 49 7.70 0.15 3.50
N SER A 50 7.65 1.47 3.39
CA SER A 50 6.46 2.25 3.78
C SER A 50 5.24 1.90 2.93
N VAL A 51 5.41 1.83 1.60
CA VAL A 51 4.33 1.44 0.67
C VAL A 51 3.87 0.02 0.95
N ASP A 52 4.79 -0.93 1.16
CA ASP A 52 4.43 -2.31 1.47
C ASP A 52 3.69 -2.43 2.82
N ALA A 53 4.10 -1.67 3.83
CA ALA A 53 3.42 -1.64 5.12
C ALA A 53 1.99 -1.06 4.99
N ILE A 54 1.84 0.05 4.27
CA ILE A 54 0.54 0.66 4.00
C ILE A 54 -0.35 -0.30 3.21
N ASN A 55 0.17 -0.95 2.18
CA ASN A 55 -0.59 -1.92 1.38
C ASN A 55 -1.08 -3.09 2.23
N LYS A 56 -0.24 -3.67 3.10
CA LYS A 56 -0.65 -4.75 4.00
C LYS A 56 -1.78 -4.35 4.96
N VAL A 57 -1.72 -3.12 5.45
CA VAL A 57 -2.78 -2.59 6.31
C VAL A 57 -4.04 -2.31 5.49
N SER A 58 -3.89 -1.65 4.34
CA SER A 58 -5.00 -1.37 3.44
C SER A 58 -5.72 -2.66 3.01
N GLU A 59 -4.97 -3.74 2.76
CA GLU A 59 -5.53 -5.04 2.38
C GLU A 59 -6.52 -5.59 3.43
N LYS A 60 -6.28 -5.36 4.71
CA LYS A 60 -7.19 -5.78 5.79
C LYS A 60 -8.54 -5.06 5.74
N TYR A 61 -8.58 -3.82 5.22
CA TYR A 61 -9.79 -2.99 5.19
C TYR A 61 -10.44 -2.90 3.80
N THR A 62 -9.65 -2.76 2.74
CA THR A 62 -10.16 -2.54 1.38
C THR A 62 -9.98 -3.77 0.45
N GLY A 63 -9.53 -4.89 1.00
CA GLY A 63 -9.25 -6.10 0.23
C GLY A 63 -7.92 -6.05 -0.52
N ARG A 64 -7.62 -7.13 -1.22
CA ARG A 64 -6.38 -7.29 -2.01
C ARG A 64 -6.26 -6.19 -3.07
N PRO A 65 -5.02 -5.79 -3.45
CA PRO A 65 -4.83 -4.83 -4.54
C PRO A 65 -5.53 -5.29 -5.83
N GLY A 66 -6.37 -4.42 -6.40
CA GLY A 66 -7.23 -4.74 -7.53
C GLY A 66 -8.60 -5.28 -7.12
N THR A 67 -9.02 -5.08 -5.87
CA THR A 67 -10.41 -5.27 -5.45
C THR A 67 -11.24 -4.08 -5.87
N VAL A 68 -12.40 -4.36 -6.45
CA VAL A 68 -13.41 -3.38 -6.84
C VAL A 68 -14.55 -3.46 -5.84
N THR A 69 -14.84 -2.35 -5.19
CA THR A 69 -15.97 -2.20 -4.27
C THR A 69 -17.15 -1.58 -5.00
N ILE A 70 -18.28 -2.26 -5.02
CA ILE A 70 -19.47 -1.89 -5.78
C ILE A 70 -20.60 -1.66 -4.80
N ASN A 71 -21.07 -0.42 -4.72
CA ASN A 71 -22.20 0.02 -3.92
C ASN A 71 -23.35 0.43 -4.82
N VAL A 72 -24.55 -0.03 -4.53
CA VAL A 72 -25.77 0.34 -5.26
C VAL A 72 -26.68 1.14 -4.32
N SER A 73 -26.91 2.39 -4.70
CA SER A 73 -27.85 3.29 -3.99
C SER A 73 -28.92 3.73 -4.99
N PRO A 74 -30.05 3.02 -5.06
CA PRO A 74 -31.13 3.36 -5.99
C PRO A 74 -31.63 4.77 -5.70
N THR A 75 -31.58 5.66 -6.70
CA THR A 75 -32.09 7.04 -6.57
C THR A 75 -33.51 7.11 -7.14
N GLY A 76 -34.43 7.65 -6.36
CA GLY A 76 -35.84 7.99 -6.58
C GLY A 76 -36.59 7.38 -7.79
N LYS A 77 -36.22 7.74 -9.03
CA LYS A 77 -36.88 7.22 -10.24
C LYS A 77 -36.48 5.79 -10.61
N GLY A 78 -35.27 5.36 -10.29
CA GLY A 78 -34.81 4.00 -10.53
C GLY A 78 -35.36 2.99 -9.55
N LEU A 79 -35.65 3.42 -8.31
CA LEU A 79 -36.26 2.58 -7.28
C LEU A 79 -37.71 2.24 -7.64
N ASP A 80 -38.50 3.24 -8.07
CA ASP A 80 -39.90 3.04 -8.48
C ASP A 80 -39.97 2.13 -9.73
N GLN A 81 -39.05 2.27 -10.65
CA GLN A 81 -38.98 1.43 -11.85
C GLN A 81 -38.52 -0.01 -11.56
N ALA A 82 -37.56 -0.20 -10.64
CA ALA A 82 -37.13 -1.53 -10.20
C ALA A 82 -38.20 -2.24 -9.34
N LEU A 83 -39.01 -1.48 -8.60
CA LEU A 83 -40.11 -2.02 -7.81
C LEU A 83 -41.35 -2.33 -8.68
N GLN A 84 -41.56 -1.60 -9.78
CA GLN A 84 -42.71 -1.80 -10.71
C GLN A 84 -42.48 -2.89 -11.75
N ALA A 85 -41.21 -3.28 -12.01
CA ALA A 85 -40.92 -4.31 -13.04
C ALA A 85 -41.36 -5.74 -12.64
N ASP A 86 -41.62 -5.99 -11.36
CA ASP A 86 -42.07 -7.32 -10.87
C ASP A 86 -43.56 -7.41 -10.53
N ASP A 87 -44.28 -6.28 -10.54
CA ASP A 87 -45.75 -6.25 -10.28
C ASP A 87 -46.53 -5.92 -11.57
N ALA A 88 -46.60 -6.85 -12.50
CA ALA A 88 -47.69 -6.92 -13.45
C ALA A 88 -48.32 -8.32 -13.31
N PRO A 89 -49.60 -8.49 -13.03
CA PRO A 89 -50.70 -7.64 -13.54
C PRO A 89 -51.79 -7.22 -12.54
N GLU A 90 -52.59 -6.34 -13.03
CA GLU A 90 -53.99 -6.00 -12.75
C GLU A 90 -54.33 -4.81 -11.83
N SER A 91 -54.64 -3.78 -12.56
CA SER A 91 -55.81 -2.89 -12.43
C SER A 91 -56.09 -2.23 -11.07
N SER A 92 -56.04 -0.98 -11.07
CA SER A 92 -57.13 -0.01 -11.05
C SER A 92 -56.88 1.24 -10.17
N THR A 93 -57.05 2.35 -10.87
CA THR A 93 -57.63 3.61 -10.42
C THR A 93 -57.10 4.33 -9.19
N GLY A 94 -56.38 5.39 -9.48
CA GLY A 94 -56.70 6.77 -9.08
C GLY A 94 -56.71 7.12 -7.61
N ALA A 95 -55.71 7.93 -7.20
CA ALA A 95 -56.00 9.13 -6.42
C ALA A 95 -54.74 10.01 -6.32
N ASP A 96 -54.93 11.16 -6.84
CA ASP A 96 -54.14 12.37 -6.78
C ASP A 96 -54.06 12.93 -5.33
N SER A 97 -52.85 13.35 -4.91
CA SER A 97 -52.60 14.42 -3.93
C SER A 97 -51.09 14.53 -3.72
N GLY A 98 -50.41 15.52 -4.24
CA GLY A 98 -50.45 16.89 -3.74
C GLY A 98 -49.13 17.17 -3.01
N ALA A 99 -48.25 17.85 -3.75
CA ALA A 99 -47.03 18.60 -3.43
C ALA A 99 -46.88 19.20 -2.00
N SER A 100 -45.62 19.22 -1.53
CA SER A 100 -44.92 20.42 -1.00
C SER A 100 -43.48 20.02 -0.76
N GLY A 101 -42.45 20.54 -1.28
CA GLY A 101 -41.97 21.88 -1.39
C GLY A 101 -41.24 22.29 -0.12
N GLY A 102 -39.88 22.15 -0.09
CA GLY A 102 -39.07 22.66 1.00
C GLY A 102 -37.60 22.69 0.63
N SER A 103 -37.22 23.71 -0.12
CA SER A 103 -35.84 24.15 -0.30
C SER A 103 -35.34 24.82 0.97
N SER A 104 -34.13 24.49 1.40
CA SER A 104 -33.32 25.39 2.21
C SER A 104 -31.87 25.38 1.75
N ASP A 105 -31.52 26.45 1.05
CA ASP A 105 -30.18 26.96 0.84
C ASP A 105 -29.51 27.31 2.16
N GLY A 106 -28.23 27.03 2.31
CA GLY A 106 -27.39 27.43 3.41
C GLY A 106 -25.92 27.39 3.07
N ALA A 107 -25.39 28.56 2.76
CA ALA A 107 -24.04 28.86 2.35
C ALA A 107 -22.98 28.70 3.46
N GLY A 108 -21.79 28.32 3.09
CA GLY A 108 -20.54 29.02 3.48
C GLY A 108 -19.86 28.58 4.77
N GLY A 109 -18.62 28.13 4.65
CA GLY A 109 -17.67 28.08 5.73
C GLY A 109 -16.39 27.35 5.38
N ALA A 110 -15.38 28.13 4.91
CA ALA A 110 -14.03 27.67 4.69
C ALA A 110 -13.29 27.49 6.02
N GLY A 111 -12.38 26.52 6.09
CA GLY A 111 -11.22 26.58 6.96
C GLY A 111 -11.00 25.34 7.85
N GLY A 112 -9.86 24.71 7.69
CA GLY A 112 -9.29 23.87 8.73
C GLY A 112 -8.72 22.54 8.21
N ALA A 113 -7.45 22.59 7.76
CA ALA A 113 -6.65 21.40 7.57
C ALA A 113 -6.41 20.73 8.93
N GLY A 114 -7.02 19.55 9.13
CA GLY A 114 -6.74 18.65 10.22
C GLY A 114 -6.57 17.26 9.66
N ALA A 115 -5.32 16.77 9.63
CA ALA A 115 -5.00 15.38 9.34
C ALA A 115 -5.55 14.52 10.47
N ALA A 116 -6.76 13.99 10.30
CA ALA A 116 -7.30 12.94 11.14
C ALA A 116 -7.24 11.65 10.35
N GLY A 117 -6.49 10.69 10.88
CA GLY A 117 -6.39 9.33 10.36
C GLY A 117 -7.80 8.75 10.24
N GLY A 118 -8.24 8.55 9.01
CA GLY A 118 -9.48 7.86 8.70
C GLY A 118 -9.34 6.39 9.08
N ALA A 119 -9.79 6.01 10.26
CA ALA A 119 -10.31 4.69 10.50
C ALA A 119 -11.34 4.47 9.39
N GLY A 120 -11.17 3.40 8.61
CA GLY A 120 -12.01 3.06 7.50
C GLY A 120 -13.46 3.24 7.88
N SER A 121 -14.08 4.25 7.28
CA SER A 121 -15.52 4.41 7.31
C SER A 121 -16.06 3.16 6.61
N ALA A 122 -16.37 2.13 7.40
CA ALA A 122 -17.28 1.09 6.99
C ALA A 122 -18.50 1.86 6.51
N GLY A 123 -18.72 1.91 5.20
CA GLY A 123 -19.75 2.69 4.57
C GLY A 123 -21.07 2.41 5.27
N GLY A 124 -21.54 3.37 6.02
CA GLY A 124 -22.88 3.37 6.55
C GLY A 124 -23.81 3.46 5.35
N GLY A 125 -24.05 2.33 4.68
CA GLY A 125 -24.98 2.20 3.60
C GLY A 125 -26.33 2.72 4.09
N SER A 126 -26.96 3.61 3.33
CA SER A 126 -28.29 4.07 3.62
C SER A 126 -29.17 2.85 3.83
N THR A 127 -29.87 2.79 4.97
CA THR A 127 -30.81 1.72 5.25
C THR A 127 -31.88 1.74 4.18
N THR A 128 -32.13 0.60 3.57
CA THR A 128 -33.14 0.40 2.53
C THR A 128 -34.16 -0.64 2.99
N SER A 129 -35.32 -0.72 2.30
CA SER A 129 -36.28 -1.77 2.58
C SER A 129 -35.66 -3.16 2.34
N ALA A 130 -36.18 -4.15 3.07
CA ALA A 130 -35.79 -5.53 2.90
C ALA A 130 -35.93 -6.00 1.43
N ALA A 131 -37.02 -5.61 0.78
CA ALA A 131 -37.28 -5.95 -0.62
C ALA A 131 -36.25 -5.33 -1.55
N THR A 132 -35.85 -4.09 -1.35
CA THR A 132 -34.83 -3.41 -2.15
C THR A 132 -33.45 -4.05 -1.93
N ALA A 133 -33.09 -4.34 -0.67
CA ALA A 133 -31.84 -5.02 -0.37
C ALA A 133 -31.77 -6.40 -1.03
N ALA A 134 -32.87 -7.18 -1.00
CA ALA A 134 -32.95 -8.47 -1.66
C ALA A 134 -32.81 -8.37 -3.19
N LYS A 135 -33.42 -7.36 -3.83
CA LYS A 135 -33.27 -7.11 -5.27
C LYS A 135 -31.83 -6.73 -5.64
N ILE A 136 -31.18 -5.89 -4.81
CA ILE A 136 -29.77 -5.55 -5.01
C ILE A 136 -28.90 -6.80 -4.88
N SER A 137 -29.08 -7.62 -3.85
CA SER A 137 -28.35 -8.89 -3.68
C SER A 137 -28.55 -9.83 -4.87
N SER A 138 -29.78 -9.99 -5.34
CA SER A 138 -30.10 -10.83 -6.50
C SER A 138 -29.45 -10.32 -7.78
N ALA A 139 -29.43 -9.00 -7.99
CA ALA A 139 -28.76 -8.39 -9.14
C ALA A 139 -27.25 -8.56 -9.09
N MET A 140 -26.63 -8.42 -7.91
CA MET A 140 -25.21 -8.65 -7.68
C MET A 140 -24.83 -10.11 -7.92
N ASN A 141 -25.62 -11.05 -7.42
CA ASN A 141 -25.40 -12.49 -7.65
C ASN A 141 -25.53 -12.82 -9.15
N SER A 142 -26.56 -12.27 -9.84
CA SER A 142 -26.71 -12.45 -11.29
C SER A 142 -25.53 -11.86 -12.08
N PHE A 143 -24.95 -10.77 -11.60
CA PHE A 143 -23.74 -10.18 -12.19
C PHE A 143 -22.56 -11.13 -12.05
N VAL A 144 -22.30 -11.62 -10.84
CA VAL A 144 -21.21 -12.55 -10.53
C VAL A 144 -21.32 -13.84 -11.34
N GLU A 145 -22.50 -14.42 -11.44
CA GLU A 145 -22.77 -15.64 -12.23
C GLU A 145 -22.58 -15.40 -13.72
N ARG A 146 -23.09 -14.29 -14.27
CA ARG A 146 -23.01 -13.96 -15.69
C ARG A 146 -21.60 -13.76 -16.17
N TYR A 147 -20.76 -13.12 -15.34
CA TYR A 147 -19.36 -12.84 -15.69
C TYR A 147 -18.40 -13.88 -15.12
N GLU A 148 -18.89 -14.98 -14.54
CA GLU A 148 -18.11 -16.09 -13.98
C GLU A 148 -17.01 -15.60 -13.00
N VAL A 149 -17.36 -14.64 -12.13
CA VAL A 149 -16.41 -14.05 -11.18
C VAL A 149 -15.99 -15.07 -10.15
N LYS A 150 -14.69 -15.38 -10.06
CA LYS A 150 -14.16 -16.43 -9.17
C LYS A 150 -13.92 -15.96 -7.73
N SER A 151 -13.57 -14.70 -7.54
CA SER A 151 -13.21 -14.13 -6.24
C SER A 151 -14.04 -12.91 -5.94
N TRP A 152 -15.07 -13.10 -5.13
CA TRP A 152 -16.00 -12.04 -4.74
C TRP A 152 -16.51 -12.26 -3.33
N ALA A 153 -16.96 -11.20 -2.71
CA ALA A 153 -17.61 -11.23 -1.41
C ALA A 153 -18.74 -10.21 -1.38
N THR A 154 -19.79 -10.51 -0.62
CA THR A 154 -20.80 -9.51 -0.26
C THR A 154 -20.68 -9.17 1.21
N THR A 155 -20.87 -7.91 1.54
CA THR A 155 -20.78 -7.43 2.91
C THR A 155 -21.75 -6.28 3.15
N TYR A 156 -22.22 -6.13 4.37
CA TYR A 156 -22.84 -4.91 4.88
C TYR A 156 -22.65 -4.84 6.39
N THR A 157 -22.72 -3.64 6.96
CA THR A 157 -22.57 -3.45 8.40
C THR A 157 -23.90 -3.11 9.02
N SER A 158 -24.27 -3.86 10.06
CA SER A 158 -25.43 -3.59 10.90
C SER A 158 -24.99 -3.43 12.36
N ASN A 159 -25.81 -2.71 13.14
CA ASN A 159 -25.57 -2.58 14.56
C ASN A 159 -26.39 -3.63 15.30
N VAL A 160 -25.71 -4.58 15.91
CA VAL A 160 -26.34 -5.65 16.72
C VAL A 160 -26.12 -5.37 18.19
N ARG A 161 -27.18 -5.51 18.98
CA ARG A 161 -27.10 -5.29 20.41
C ARG A 161 -26.91 -6.60 21.15
N PHE A 162 -25.72 -6.80 21.69
CA PHE A 162 -25.35 -8.00 22.43
C PHE A 162 -25.39 -7.82 23.94
N SER A 163 -25.53 -8.94 24.67
CA SER A 163 -25.45 -9.01 26.12
C SER A 163 -24.01 -9.10 26.59
N PHE A 164 -23.48 -8.06 27.20
CA PHE A 164 -22.19 -8.07 27.87
C PHE A 164 -22.36 -8.12 29.40
N PRO A 165 -21.32 -8.48 30.17
CA PRO A 165 -21.39 -8.53 31.63
C PRO A 165 -21.76 -7.19 32.29
N ASP A 166 -21.43 -6.07 31.65
CA ASP A 166 -21.74 -4.71 32.11
C ASP A 166 -23.01 -4.14 31.51
N GLY A 167 -23.75 -4.93 30.74
CA GLY A 167 -25.02 -4.55 30.14
C GLY A 167 -25.10 -4.77 28.64
N ALA A 168 -26.21 -4.41 28.05
CA ALA A 168 -26.42 -4.58 26.62
C ALA A 168 -25.75 -3.43 25.84
N ARG A 169 -24.82 -3.76 24.92
CA ARG A 169 -24.09 -2.82 24.07
C ARG A 169 -24.43 -3.02 22.59
N SER A 170 -24.49 -1.94 21.84
CA SER A 170 -24.56 -1.96 20.37
C SER A 170 -23.18 -2.11 19.79
N VAL A 171 -22.99 -3.14 18.97
CA VAL A 171 -21.72 -3.47 18.35
C VAL A 171 -21.86 -3.45 16.83
N PRO A 172 -20.99 -2.75 16.09
CA PRO A 172 -20.90 -2.86 14.65
C PRO A 172 -20.62 -4.31 14.26
N THR A 173 -21.58 -4.92 13.58
CA THR A 173 -21.46 -6.30 13.12
C THR A 173 -21.46 -6.29 11.59
N GLN A 174 -20.34 -6.71 11.03
CA GLN A 174 -20.21 -6.83 9.59
C GLN A 174 -20.67 -8.22 9.17
N THR A 175 -21.73 -8.26 8.37
CA THR A 175 -22.16 -9.51 7.74
C THR A 175 -21.35 -9.71 6.48
N VAL A 176 -20.88 -10.92 6.27
CA VAL A 176 -19.91 -11.24 5.21
C VAL A 176 -20.26 -12.58 4.55
N SER A 177 -19.90 -12.73 3.29
CA SER A 177 -19.86 -14.03 2.64
C SER A 177 -18.60 -14.82 3.04
N LEU A 178 -18.60 -16.12 2.82
CA LEU A 178 -17.53 -17.02 3.22
C LEU A 178 -16.14 -16.61 2.69
N SER A 179 -16.09 -16.13 1.46
CA SER A 179 -14.85 -15.71 0.78
C SER A 179 -14.24 -14.41 1.28
N TYR A 180 -14.96 -13.63 2.10
CA TYR A 180 -14.51 -12.34 2.62
C TYR A 180 -13.17 -12.41 3.36
N GLY A 181 -12.99 -13.42 4.24
CA GLY A 181 -11.76 -13.58 4.99
C GLY A 181 -10.53 -13.78 4.10
N LEU A 182 -10.71 -14.52 3.00
CA LEU A 182 -9.65 -14.73 2.01
C LEU A 182 -9.35 -13.47 1.19
N LEU A 183 -10.40 -12.70 0.86
CA LEU A 183 -10.29 -11.46 0.09
C LEU A 183 -9.56 -10.36 0.88
N HIS A 184 -9.81 -10.28 2.18
CA HIS A 184 -9.24 -9.29 3.08
C HIS A 184 -8.06 -9.78 3.92
N HIS A 185 -7.51 -10.96 3.62
CA HIS A 185 -6.42 -11.57 4.40
C HIS A 185 -6.65 -11.49 5.92
N LYS A 186 -7.90 -11.77 6.36
CA LYS A 186 -8.20 -11.76 7.79
C LYS A 186 -7.51 -12.91 8.48
N THR A 187 -6.65 -12.60 9.44
CA THR A 187 -5.92 -13.57 10.25
C THR A 187 -6.63 -13.79 11.58
N VAL A 188 -6.85 -15.05 11.92
CA VAL A 188 -7.47 -15.47 13.19
C VAL A 188 -6.37 -15.85 14.16
N SER A 189 -6.35 -15.23 15.35
CA SER A 189 -5.38 -15.53 16.41
C SER A 189 -5.80 -16.71 17.26
N GLN A 190 -7.12 -16.92 17.44
CA GLN A 190 -7.67 -17.99 18.26
C GLN A 190 -8.92 -18.55 17.57
N GLY A 191 -9.11 -19.89 17.61
CA GLY A 191 -10.21 -20.52 16.91
C GLY A 191 -10.01 -20.62 15.40
N ARG A 192 -11.05 -20.37 14.62
CA ARG A 192 -11.04 -20.48 13.16
C ARG A 192 -11.88 -19.39 12.48
N TRP A 193 -11.62 -19.14 11.20
CA TRP A 193 -12.52 -18.41 10.32
C TRP A 193 -13.71 -19.31 9.93
N PHE A 194 -14.72 -18.73 9.31
CA PHE A 194 -15.90 -19.41 8.81
C PHE A 194 -15.57 -20.52 7.82
N THR A 195 -16.37 -21.58 7.85
CA THR A 195 -16.35 -22.70 6.91
C THR A 195 -17.72 -22.83 6.24
N ALA A 196 -17.80 -23.60 5.16
CA ALA A 196 -19.07 -23.84 4.47
C ALA A 196 -20.14 -24.48 5.38
N GLN A 197 -19.75 -25.23 6.40
CA GLN A 197 -20.67 -25.81 7.36
C GLN A 197 -21.40 -24.75 8.21
N ASP A 198 -20.74 -23.63 8.50
CA ASP A 198 -21.34 -22.54 9.29
C ASP A 198 -22.47 -21.80 8.54
N GLU A 199 -22.61 -21.98 7.22
CA GLU A 199 -23.73 -21.44 6.44
C GLU A 199 -25.04 -22.18 6.69
N ASP A 200 -24.95 -23.45 7.07
CA ASP A 200 -26.11 -24.31 7.34
C ASP A 200 -26.49 -24.34 8.83
N ASP A 201 -25.69 -23.70 9.69
CA ASP A 201 -25.92 -23.67 11.12
C ASP A 201 -27.14 -22.78 11.49
N LEU A 202 -28.03 -23.31 12.32
CA LEU A 202 -29.19 -22.55 12.85
C LEU A 202 -28.76 -21.43 13.81
N SER A 203 -27.67 -21.61 14.58
CA SER A 203 -27.08 -20.57 15.41
C SER A 203 -26.00 -19.87 14.62
N PRO A 204 -26.14 -18.58 14.29
CA PRO A 204 -25.14 -17.87 13.51
C PRO A 204 -23.76 -17.91 14.16
N SER A 205 -22.78 -18.45 13.44
CA SER A 205 -21.39 -18.41 13.83
C SER A 205 -20.85 -16.98 13.71
N MET A 206 -19.99 -16.58 14.65
CA MET A 206 -19.44 -15.24 14.74
C MET A 206 -17.93 -15.27 14.95
N VAL A 207 -17.20 -14.43 14.22
CA VAL A 207 -15.80 -14.13 14.46
C VAL A 207 -15.69 -12.72 15.02
N VAL A 208 -14.94 -12.53 16.08
CA VAL A 208 -14.90 -11.25 16.81
C VAL A 208 -13.49 -10.68 16.87
N THR A 209 -13.40 -9.40 17.14
CA THR A 209 -12.12 -8.76 17.46
C THR A 209 -11.68 -9.05 18.88
N GLN A 210 -10.40 -8.88 19.18
CA GLN A 210 -9.88 -9.03 20.55
C GLN A 210 -10.61 -8.13 21.53
N GLY A 211 -10.91 -6.87 21.14
CA GLY A 211 -11.66 -5.95 22.02
C GLY A 211 -13.06 -6.40 22.37
N PHE A 212 -13.71 -7.18 21.50
CA PHE A 212 -15.02 -7.79 21.81
C PHE A 212 -14.86 -8.89 22.89
N LEU A 213 -13.82 -9.73 22.76
CA LEU A 213 -13.54 -10.78 23.73
C LEU A 213 -13.18 -10.20 25.09
N ASP A 214 -12.35 -9.16 25.10
CA ASP A 214 -11.96 -8.42 26.32
C ASP A 214 -13.18 -7.79 27.01
N ALA A 215 -14.13 -7.26 26.24
CA ALA A 215 -15.37 -6.72 26.77
C ALA A 215 -16.28 -7.79 27.40
N LEU A 216 -16.16 -9.06 26.99
CA LEU A 216 -16.81 -10.19 27.64
C LEU A 216 -16.07 -10.64 28.91
N GLY A 217 -14.88 -10.11 29.21
CA GLY A 217 -14.04 -10.54 30.31
C GLY A 217 -13.32 -11.87 30.04
N ILE A 218 -13.24 -12.31 28.77
CA ILE A 218 -12.62 -13.56 28.36
C ILE A 218 -11.25 -13.24 27.76
N GLN A 219 -10.19 -13.81 28.33
CA GLN A 219 -8.81 -13.57 27.82
C GLN A 219 -8.46 -14.49 26.64
N GLN A 220 -8.97 -15.71 26.64
CA GLN A 220 -8.64 -16.70 25.59
C GLN A 220 -9.89 -17.52 25.25
N LEU A 221 -10.12 -17.73 23.96
CA LEU A 221 -11.19 -18.58 23.44
C LEU A 221 -10.72 -20.02 23.40
N THR A 222 -10.94 -20.77 24.48
CA THR A 222 -10.59 -22.22 24.56
C THR A 222 -11.68 -23.11 24.00
N GLU A 223 -12.95 -22.67 24.11
CA GLU A 223 -14.13 -23.36 23.61
C GLU A 223 -15.08 -22.34 22.95
N PRO A 224 -15.96 -22.76 22.03
CA PRO A 224 -16.95 -21.87 21.45
C PRO A 224 -17.86 -21.25 22.53
N VAL A 225 -17.95 -19.93 22.55
CA VAL A 225 -18.74 -19.18 23.52
C VAL A 225 -20.01 -18.68 22.86
N THR A 226 -21.15 -18.86 23.54
CA THR A 226 -22.44 -18.39 23.04
C THR A 226 -22.80 -17.06 23.70
N ILE A 227 -23.21 -16.08 22.88
CA ILE A 227 -23.69 -14.77 23.32
C ILE A 227 -25.07 -14.50 22.76
N THR A 228 -25.94 -13.87 23.54
CA THR A 228 -27.29 -13.52 23.11
C THR A 228 -27.34 -12.11 22.55
N SER A 229 -27.99 -11.93 21.40
CA SER A 229 -28.38 -10.64 20.84
C SER A 229 -29.79 -10.26 21.23
N PHE A 230 -30.09 -8.96 21.36
CA PHE A 230 -31.42 -8.44 21.64
C PHE A 230 -32.04 -7.67 20.47
N SER A 231 -31.21 -7.12 19.60
CA SER A 231 -31.65 -6.32 18.45
C SER A 231 -30.65 -6.54 17.30
N PRO A 232 -31.12 -6.62 16.04
CA PRO A 232 -32.49 -6.46 15.55
C PRO A 232 -33.43 -7.61 15.92
N VAL A 233 -32.89 -8.75 16.32
CA VAL A 233 -33.63 -9.95 16.69
C VAL A 233 -32.97 -10.61 17.91
N GLN A 234 -33.79 -11.21 18.75
CA GLN A 234 -33.30 -12.01 19.87
C GLN A 234 -32.87 -13.40 19.34
N THR A 235 -31.57 -13.64 19.28
CA THR A 235 -30.99 -14.93 18.89
C THR A 235 -29.65 -15.14 19.59
N SER A 236 -29.14 -16.36 19.51
CA SER A 236 -27.85 -16.71 20.09
C SER A 236 -26.81 -16.84 18.98
N PHE A 237 -25.67 -16.19 19.19
CA PHE A 237 -24.50 -16.28 18.30
C PHE A 237 -23.42 -17.13 18.97
N THR A 238 -22.72 -17.93 18.18
CA THR A 238 -21.61 -18.74 18.66
C THR A 238 -20.30 -18.14 18.17
N ILE A 239 -19.45 -17.72 19.10
CA ILE A 239 -18.10 -17.21 18.78
C ILE A 239 -17.20 -18.40 18.44
N VAL A 240 -16.75 -18.49 17.19
CA VAL A 240 -15.91 -19.57 16.67
C VAL A 240 -14.46 -19.15 16.44
N GLY A 241 -14.19 -17.87 16.43
CA GLY A 241 -12.85 -17.34 16.24
C GLY A 241 -12.68 -15.90 16.72
N VAL A 242 -11.41 -15.54 16.97
CA VAL A 242 -10.99 -14.21 17.36
C VAL A 242 -9.93 -13.73 16.38
N LEU A 243 -10.11 -12.54 15.81
CA LEU A 243 -9.14 -11.93 14.92
C LEU A 243 -7.87 -11.54 15.68
N GLU A 244 -6.77 -11.50 14.95
CA GLU A 244 -5.54 -10.89 15.45
C GLU A 244 -5.80 -9.46 15.91
N ALA A 245 -5.21 -9.10 17.07
CA ALA A 245 -5.34 -7.75 17.62
C ALA A 245 -4.87 -6.70 16.62
N GLU A 246 -5.63 -5.63 16.48
CA GLU A 246 -5.24 -4.52 15.61
C GLU A 246 -4.07 -3.75 16.22
N ASP A 247 -3.16 -3.34 15.35
CA ASP A 247 -2.05 -2.51 15.78
C ASP A 247 -2.52 -1.05 15.91
N LEU A 248 -2.76 -0.64 17.15
CA LEU A 248 -3.29 0.68 17.49
C LEU A 248 -2.33 1.83 17.22
N SER A 249 -1.05 1.55 16.94
CA SER A 249 -0.09 2.60 16.61
C SER A 249 -0.42 3.30 15.29
N LEU A 250 -1.17 2.64 14.39
CA LEU A 250 -1.75 3.26 13.19
C LEU A 250 -2.79 4.34 13.50
N MET A 251 -3.43 4.25 14.64
CA MET A 251 -4.37 5.26 15.14
C MET A 251 -3.66 6.37 15.94
N GLY A 252 -2.32 6.35 15.96
CA GLY A 252 -1.50 7.29 16.71
C GLY A 252 -1.26 6.91 18.15
N CYS A 253 -1.66 5.70 18.54
CA CYS A 253 -1.47 5.22 19.92
C CYS A 253 -0.01 4.81 20.16
N SER A 254 0.58 5.37 21.18
CA SER A 254 1.99 5.12 21.54
C SER A 254 2.17 4.03 22.61
N GLY A 255 1.07 3.61 23.25
CA GLY A 255 1.09 2.77 24.44
C GLY A 255 1.44 3.53 25.71
N ASP A 256 1.62 4.84 25.63
CA ASP A 256 1.86 5.73 26.76
C ASP A 256 0.54 6.42 27.14
N PRO A 257 -0.04 6.16 28.33
CA PRO A 257 -1.33 6.72 28.72
C PRO A 257 -1.40 8.24 28.72
N GLU A 258 -0.28 8.92 28.96
CA GLU A 258 -0.23 10.40 28.97
C GLU A 258 -0.26 10.97 27.56
N ARG A 259 0.38 10.33 26.62
CA ARG A 259 0.40 10.73 25.20
C ARG A 259 -0.86 10.32 24.47
N ASP A 260 -1.45 9.21 24.86
CA ASP A 260 -2.64 8.63 24.27
C ASP A 260 -3.94 9.22 24.86
N ALA A 261 -3.81 10.15 25.82
CA ALA A 261 -4.95 10.79 26.48
C ALA A 261 -5.87 11.49 25.46
N GLY A 262 -7.11 11.00 25.37
CA GLY A 262 -8.11 11.51 24.43
C GLY A 262 -8.15 10.80 23.07
N LEU A 263 -7.27 9.84 22.80
CA LEU A 263 -7.33 8.96 21.64
C LEU A 263 -8.08 7.66 22.01
N PRO A 264 -8.82 7.06 21.06
CA PRO A 264 -9.47 5.76 21.28
C PRO A 264 -8.46 4.61 21.19
N CYS A 265 -7.48 4.58 22.12
CA CYS A 265 -6.41 3.60 22.13
C CYS A 265 -6.84 2.28 22.80
N THR A 266 -7.99 1.79 22.43
CA THR A 266 -8.50 0.48 22.85
C THR A 266 -8.78 -0.37 21.61
N GLN A 267 -8.65 -1.69 21.74
CA GLN A 267 -9.02 -2.59 20.65
C GLN A 267 -10.49 -2.38 20.25
N PRO A 268 -10.77 -2.29 18.94
CA PRO A 268 -12.14 -2.07 18.48
C PRO A 268 -13.03 -3.24 18.88
N VAL A 269 -14.27 -2.92 19.29
CA VAL A 269 -15.29 -3.92 19.61
C VAL A 269 -16.16 -4.10 18.37
N THR A 270 -15.80 -5.07 17.53
CA THR A 270 -16.54 -5.38 16.30
C THR A 270 -16.73 -6.89 16.14
N ALA A 271 -17.72 -7.28 15.37
CA ALA A 271 -18.05 -8.67 15.09
C ALA A 271 -18.25 -8.90 13.59
N PHE A 272 -18.01 -10.14 13.17
CA PHE A 272 -18.28 -10.63 11.82
C PHE A 272 -19.25 -11.80 11.92
N ALA A 273 -20.25 -11.84 11.04
CA ALA A 273 -21.22 -12.93 10.95
C ALA A 273 -21.44 -13.31 9.49
N LEU A 274 -21.77 -14.56 9.21
CA LEU A 274 -22.13 -14.98 7.85
C LEU A 274 -23.48 -14.42 7.44
N ASN A 275 -23.60 -13.98 6.17
CA ASN A 275 -24.82 -13.41 5.63
C ASN A 275 -26.02 -14.35 5.75
N THR A 276 -25.89 -15.57 5.26
CA THR A 276 -26.99 -16.53 5.14
C THR A 276 -27.62 -16.86 6.51
N PRO A 277 -26.88 -17.37 7.53
CA PRO A 277 -27.47 -17.67 8.82
C PRO A 277 -27.94 -16.41 9.58
N TYR A 278 -27.27 -15.26 9.40
CA TYR A 278 -27.72 -14.01 10.02
C TYR A 278 -29.05 -13.53 9.46
N GLU A 279 -29.21 -13.54 8.13
CA GLU A 279 -30.43 -13.09 7.45
C GLU A 279 -31.62 -14.02 7.70
N HIS A 280 -31.37 -15.29 8.00
CA HIS A 280 -32.42 -16.25 8.35
C HIS A 280 -33.26 -15.77 9.55
N TRP A 281 -32.64 -15.13 10.54
CA TRP A 281 -33.25 -14.66 11.75
C TRP A 281 -33.87 -13.25 11.65
N LEU A 282 -33.47 -12.47 10.64
CA LEU A 282 -34.01 -11.12 10.49
C LEU A 282 -35.48 -11.17 10.10
N PRO A 283 -36.31 -10.26 10.67
CA PRO A 283 -37.69 -10.07 10.18
C PRO A 283 -37.67 -9.77 8.68
N LYS A 284 -38.63 -10.36 7.95
CA LYS A 284 -38.67 -10.25 6.48
C LYS A 284 -38.82 -8.82 5.97
N ASP A 285 -39.43 -7.97 6.78
CA ASP A 285 -39.73 -6.56 6.54
C ASP A 285 -38.74 -5.60 7.21
N ALA A 286 -37.77 -6.13 7.96
CA ALA A 286 -36.76 -5.29 8.62
C ALA A 286 -35.92 -4.53 7.61
N ALA A 287 -35.87 -3.22 7.74
CA ALA A 287 -34.94 -2.38 6.98
C ALA A 287 -33.49 -2.80 7.29
N ARG A 288 -32.66 -2.89 6.25
CA ARG A 288 -31.26 -3.28 6.36
C ARG A 288 -30.40 -2.43 5.42
N PRO A 289 -29.11 -2.32 5.67
CA PRO A 289 -28.20 -1.67 4.72
C PRO A 289 -28.19 -2.40 3.39
N ALA A 290 -28.04 -1.65 2.30
CA ALA A 290 -27.81 -2.26 0.99
C ALA A 290 -26.48 -3.05 1.02
N PRO A 291 -26.43 -4.25 0.44
CA PRO A 291 -25.19 -5.01 0.37
C PRO A 291 -24.19 -4.31 -0.53
N THR A 292 -22.93 -4.43 -0.17
CA THR A 292 -21.78 -4.03 -0.98
C THR A 292 -21.19 -5.29 -1.61
N LEU A 293 -20.91 -5.26 -2.90
CA LEU A 293 -20.24 -6.34 -3.62
C LEU A 293 -18.76 -5.96 -3.81
N GLU A 294 -17.88 -6.84 -3.39
CA GLU A 294 -16.45 -6.72 -3.55
C GLU A 294 -15.95 -7.81 -4.50
N ILE A 295 -15.22 -7.42 -5.53
CA ILE A 295 -14.69 -8.33 -6.55
C ILE A 295 -13.19 -8.13 -6.68
N TRP A 296 -12.41 -9.18 -6.50
CA TRP A 296 -10.99 -9.13 -6.80
C TRP A 296 -10.75 -9.49 -8.26
N ALA A 297 -10.39 -8.48 -9.05
CA ALA A 297 -10.12 -8.59 -10.47
C ALA A 297 -8.62 -8.53 -10.82
N GLY A 298 -7.76 -8.36 -9.80
CA GLY A 298 -6.35 -8.07 -10.00
C GLY A 298 -6.10 -6.64 -10.49
N GLN A 299 -4.85 -6.22 -10.47
CA GLN A 299 -4.48 -4.82 -10.76
C GLN A 299 -4.84 -4.40 -12.18
N ASP A 300 -4.71 -5.30 -13.15
CA ASP A 300 -4.94 -4.99 -14.56
C ASP A 300 -6.44 -4.99 -14.94
N GLY A 301 -7.25 -5.82 -14.26
CA GLY A 301 -8.68 -5.98 -14.59
C GLY A 301 -9.64 -5.09 -13.79
N ALA A 302 -9.18 -4.46 -12.70
CA ALA A 302 -10.04 -3.75 -11.76
C ALA A 302 -10.87 -2.62 -12.41
N LYS A 303 -10.25 -1.80 -13.25
CA LYS A 303 -10.94 -0.70 -13.95
C LYS A 303 -12.00 -1.19 -14.93
N GLU A 304 -11.72 -2.29 -15.60
CA GLU A 304 -12.66 -2.89 -16.56
C GLU A 304 -13.86 -3.46 -15.82
N VAL A 305 -13.63 -4.22 -14.74
CA VAL A 305 -14.70 -4.77 -13.90
C VAL A 305 -15.53 -3.66 -13.26
N ALA A 306 -14.92 -2.58 -12.76
CA ALA A 306 -15.63 -1.43 -12.21
C ALA A 306 -16.56 -0.79 -13.26
N SER A 307 -16.08 -0.60 -14.48
CA SER A 307 -16.86 -0.03 -15.59
C SER A 307 -18.00 -0.92 -16.04
N LEU A 308 -17.77 -2.25 -16.10
CA LEU A 308 -18.79 -3.25 -16.43
C LEU A 308 -19.87 -3.33 -15.37
N ALA A 309 -19.49 -3.40 -14.09
CA ALA A 309 -20.42 -3.43 -12.98
C ALA A 309 -21.30 -2.19 -12.93
N LYS A 310 -20.69 -1.01 -13.11
CA LYS A 310 -21.44 0.24 -13.20
C LYS A 310 -22.46 0.22 -14.35
N LYS A 311 -22.06 -0.20 -15.54
CA LYS A 311 -22.94 -0.24 -16.71
C LYS A 311 -24.09 -1.24 -16.52
N ASP A 312 -23.84 -2.44 -16.02
CA ASP A 312 -24.86 -3.49 -15.85
C ASP A 312 -25.87 -3.14 -14.74
N LEU A 313 -25.36 -2.67 -13.60
CA LEU A 313 -26.20 -2.35 -12.46
C LEU A 313 -26.93 -1.01 -12.64
N ASP A 314 -26.33 -0.01 -13.26
CA ASP A 314 -27.00 1.24 -13.63
C ASP A 314 -28.15 0.99 -14.63
N ALA A 315 -28.03 0.00 -15.50
CA ALA A 315 -29.11 -0.38 -16.42
C ALA A 315 -30.33 -0.95 -15.68
N ARG A 316 -30.13 -1.54 -14.49
CA ARG A 316 -31.21 -2.13 -13.68
C ARG A 316 -31.80 -1.16 -12.65
N PHE A 317 -30.94 -0.35 -12.02
CA PHE A 317 -31.31 0.51 -10.89
C PHE A 317 -31.36 2.01 -11.25
N GLY A 318 -31.07 2.35 -12.51
CA GLY A 318 -31.04 3.73 -12.98
C GLY A 318 -29.63 4.31 -13.10
N GLN A 319 -29.43 5.25 -14.01
CA GLN A 319 -28.13 5.89 -14.21
C GLN A 319 -27.63 6.60 -12.95
N GLY A 320 -26.40 6.32 -12.56
CA GLY A 320 -25.75 6.91 -11.40
C GLY A 320 -26.13 6.28 -10.07
N SER A 321 -26.90 5.18 -10.05
CA SER A 321 -27.22 4.42 -8.85
C SER A 321 -26.05 3.58 -8.36
N THR A 322 -25.09 3.26 -9.22
CA THR A 322 -23.96 2.38 -8.92
C THR A 322 -22.68 3.19 -8.78
N GLN A 323 -22.04 3.03 -7.64
CA GLN A 323 -20.66 3.49 -7.38
C GLN A 323 -19.76 2.27 -7.39
N ALA A 324 -18.80 2.24 -8.29
CA ALA A 324 -17.82 1.18 -8.40
C ALA A 324 -16.42 1.83 -8.33
N GLU A 325 -15.69 1.51 -7.27
CA GLU A 325 -14.38 2.07 -7.00
C GLU A 325 -13.35 0.94 -6.92
N ASP A 326 -12.21 1.10 -7.59
CA ASP A 326 -11.08 0.21 -7.43
C ASP A 326 -10.16 0.68 -6.28
N ASN A 327 -9.53 -0.26 -5.59
CA ASN A 327 -8.57 0.06 -4.54
C ASN A 327 -7.13 0.24 -5.05
N LEU A 328 -6.92 0.34 -6.37
CA LEU A 328 -5.60 0.53 -6.98
C LEU A 328 -4.99 1.89 -6.64
N GLN A 329 -5.86 2.88 -6.47
CA GLN A 329 -5.44 4.21 -6.06
C GLN A 329 -5.59 4.41 -4.55
N GLY A 330 -5.59 3.30 -3.79
CA GLY A 330 -5.82 3.20 -2.35
C GLY A 330 -5.95 4.54 -1.67
N GLY A 331 -7.18 4.98 -1.36
CA GLY A 331 -7.56 6.34 -0.96
C GLY A 331 -6.40 7.22 -0.50
N GLY A 332 -6.40 8.47 -0.65
CA GLY A 332 -5.38 9.50 -0.34
C GLY A 332 -3.95 9.11 0.09
N PHE A 333 -3.78 7.91 0.68
CA PHE A 333 -2.49 7.40 1.16
C PHE A 333 -1.55 6.96 0.04
N SER A 334 -2.04 6.31 -1.03
CA SER A 334 -1.19 5.86 -2.14
C SER A 334 -0.70 7.03 -2.98
N SER A 335 -1.51 8.06 -3.17
CA SER A 335 -1.09 9.28 -3.86
C SER A 335 -0.03 10.04 -3.04
N SER A 336 -0.19 10.10 -1.72
CA SER A 336 0.78 10.70 -0.81
C SER A 336 2.09 9.90 -0.76
N ALA A 337 2.02 8.57 -0.71
CA ALA A 337 3.18 7.69 -0.73
C ALA A 337 3.95 7.78 -2.06
N ASN A 338 3.24 7.85 -3.19
CA ASN A 338 3.87 8.06 -4.50
C ASN A 338 4.55 9.42 -4.59
N THR A 339 3.90 10.49 -4.12
CA THR A 339 4.48 11.83 -4.07
C THR A 339 5.71 11.86 -3.17
N PHE A 340 5.63 11.26 -1.99
CA PHE A 340 6.77 11.12 -1.08
C PHE A 340 7.94 10.39 -1.75
N THR A 341 7.68 9.24 -2.38
CA THR A 341 8.72 8.47 -3.09
C THR A 341 9.35 9.28 -4.23
N GLN A 342 8.57 10.05 -4.99
CA GLN A 342 9.07 10.91 -6.05
C GLN A 342 9.96 12.03 -5.51
N VAL A 343 9.52 12.77 -4.49
CA VAL A 343 10.27 13.86 -3.87
C VAL A 343 11.61 13.36 -3.31
N VAL A 344 11.55 12.22 -2.65
CA VAL A 344 12.71 11.63 -2.02
C VAL A 344 13.69 11.06 -3.07
N THR A 345 13.18 10.44 -4.13
CA THR A 345 14.03 9.98 -5.25
C THR A 345 14.70 11.19 -5.92
N ALA A 346 13.96 12.28 -6.14
CA ALA A 346 14.53 13.50 -6.70
C ALA A 346 15.63 14.10 -5.80
N ALA A 347 15.41 14.13 -4.49
CA ALA A 347 16.43 14.55 -3.52
C ALA A 347 17.66 13.64 -3.55
N GLY A 348 17.47 12.31 -3.63
CA GLY A 348 18.56 11.35 -3.76
C GLY A 348 19.39 11.54 -5.04
N VAL A 349 18.72 11.79 -6.17
CA VAL A 349 19.40 12.12 -7.44
C VAL A 349 20.19 13.42 -7.30
N PHE A 350 19.64 14.45 -6.65
CA PHE A 350 20.33 15.71 -6.41
C PHE A 350 21.60 15.54 -5.56
N VAL A 351 21.54 14.78 -4.48
CA VAL A 351 22.69 14.47 -3.63
C VAL A 351 23.75 13.69 -4.43
N MET A 352 23.31 12.78 -5.30
CA MET A 352 24.21 12.02 -6.16
C MET A 352 24.91 12.89 -7.21
N LEU A 353 24.23 13.89 -7.77
CA LEU A 353 24.83 14.88 -8.66
C LEU A 353 25.91 15.73 -7.95
N LEU A 354 25.69 16.10 -6.70
CA LEU A 354 26.70 16.77 -5.88
C LEU A 354 27.92 15.87 -5.64
N GLY A 355 27.69 14.58 -5.36
CA GLY A 355 28.78 13.59 -5.27
C GLY A 355 29.57 13.44 -6.58
N ALA A 356 28.86 13.42 -7.73
CA ALA A 356 29.48 13.38 -9.06
C ALA A 356 30.37 14.60 -9.32
N LEU A 357 29.89 15.80 -8.96
CA LEU A 357 30.64 17.04 -9.12
C LEU A 357 31.94 17.03 -8.29
N SER A 358 31.87 16.52 -7.06
CA SER A 358 33.02 16.32 -6.20
C SER A 358 34.03 15.37 -6.84
N LEU A 359 33.55 14.24 -7.40
CA LEU A 359 34.37 13.25 -8.08
C LEU A 359 35.09 13.85 -9.32
N VAL A 360 34.36 14.61 -10.15
CA VAL A 360 34.92 15.33 -11.32
C VAL A 360 36.08 16.24 -10.90
N ASN A 361 35.84 17.04 -9.84
CA ASN A 361 36.83 17.98 -9.35
C ASN A 361 38.15 17.28 -8.92
N ILE A 362 38.02 16.19 -8.18
CA ILE A 362 39.18 15.44 -7.71
C ILE A 362 39.87 14.70 -8.87
N SER A 363 39.08 14.10 -9.78
CA SER A 363 39.64 13.43 -10.96
C SER A 363 40.39 14.38 -11.88
N LEU A 364 39.90 15.61 -12.07
CA LEU A 364 40.63 16.63 -12.85
C LEU A 364 41.97 17.00 -12.22
N VAL A 365 42.03 17.15 -10.90
CA VAL A 365 43.30 17.41 -10.19
C VAL A 365 44.24 16.25 -10.33
N THR A 366 43.73 15.01 -10.20
CA THR A 366 44.54 13.79 -10.37
C THR A 366 45.13 13.65 -11.78
N VAL A 367 44.34 13.93 -12.83
CA VAL A 367 44.79 13.94 -14.21
C VAL A 367 45.89 14.97 -14.40
N ARG A 368 45.75 16.18 -13.85
CA ARG A 368 46.82 17.22 -13.93
C ARG A 368 48.10 16.78 -13.23
N GLN A 369 48.03 16.09 -12.11
CA GLN A 369 49.22 15.56 -11.41
C GLN A 369 49.91 14.43 -12.16
N ARG A 370 49.18 13.68 -13.03
CA ARG A 370 49.69 12.56 -13.81
C ARG A 370 49.97 12.92 -15.28
N ILE A 371 50.08 14.22 -15.63
CA ILE A 371 50.30 14.68 -17.02
C ILE A 371 51.56 14.04 -17.61
N HIS A 372 52.66 13.99 -16.84
CA HIS A 372 53.92 13.38 -17.27
C HIS A 372 53.76 11.89 -17.59
N GLU A 373 53.09 11.12 -16.72
CA GLU A 373 52.86 9.69 -16.93
C GLU A 373 52.02 9.42 -18.18
N ILE A 374 50.95 10.22 -18.38
CA ILE A 374 50.06 10.14 -19.56
C ILE A 374 50.84 10.48 -20.82
N GLY A 375 51.72 11.49 -20.76
CA GLY A 375 52.58 11.91 -21.86
C GLY A 375 53.56 10.81 -22.26
N VAL A 376 54.22 10.17 -21.29
CA VAL A 376 55.13 9.05 -21.51
C VAL A 376 54.39 7.86 -22.14
N ARG A 377 53.27 7.46 -21.63
CA ARG A 377 52.44 6.38 -22.23
C ARG A 377 52.07 6.69 -23.67
N ARG A 378 51.82 7.95 -24.00
CA ARG A 378 51.45 8.41 -25.34
C ARG A 378 52.66 8.42 -26.30
N SER A 379 53.84 8.78 -25.82
CA SER A 379 55.08 8.70 -26.61
C SER A 379 55.47 7.28 -26.97
N PHE A 380 55.13 6.29 -26.14
CA PHE A 380 55.27 4.86 -26.43
C PHE A 380 54.10 4.25 -27.25
N GLY A 381 53.25 5.10 -27.87
CA GLY A 381 52.23 4.66 -28.82
C GLY A 381 50.89 4.31 -28.25
N ALA A 382 50.56 4.71 -27.00
CA ALA A 382 49.21 4.53 -26.45
C ALA A 382 48.20 5.41 -27.19
N THR A 383 47.15 4.78 -27.72
CA THR A 383 46.06 5.49 -28.42
C THR A 383 45.24 6.33 -27.46
N SER A 384 44.73 7.49 -27.92
CA SER A 384 43.85 8.37 -27.13
C SER A 384 42.61 7.63 -26.58
N ARG A 385 42.08 6.67 -27.36
CA ARG A 385 40.97 5.82 -26.95
C ARG A 385 41.32 4.94 -25.74
N ARG A 386 42.51 4.37 -25.69
CA ARG A 386 42.97 3.55 -24.55
C ARG A 386 43.09 4.39 -23.27
N ILE A 387 43.64 5.59 -23.39
CA ILE A 387 43.76 6.53 -22.25
C ILE A 387 42.40 6.96 -21.76
N PHE A 388 41.45 7.29 -22.68
CA PHE A 388 40.09 7.66 -22.35
C PHE A 388 39.40 6.56 -21.54
N PHE A 389 39.38 5.33 -22.05
CA PHE A 389 38.72 4.22 -21.34
C PHE A 389 39.40 3.85 -20.04
N SER A 390 40.71 3.98 -19.92
CA SER A 390 41.48 3.71 -18.70
C SER A 390 41.02 4.66 -17.57
N ILE A 391 40.93 5.97 -17.84
CA ILE A 391 40.52 6.97 -16.84
C ILE A 391 39.03 6.87 -16.54
N MET A 392 38.19 6.62 -17.54
CA MET A 392 36.76 6.42 -17.35
C MET A 392 36.48 5.17 -16.49
N LEU A 393 37.13 4.05 -16.76
CA LEU A 393 36.99 2.81 -15.98
C LEU A 393 37.52 2.98 -14.55
N GLU A 394 38.56 3.75 -14.33
CA GLU A 394 39.07 4.08 -13.00
C GLU A 394 37.95 4.75 -12.16
N SER A 395 37.24 5.72 -12.74
CA SER A 395 36.12 6.41 -12.08
C SER A 395 34.93 5.46 -11.82
N VAL A 396 34.61 4.59 -12.80
CA VAL A 396 33.51 3.62 -12.67
C VAL A 396 33.82 2.60 -11.57
N VAL A 397 35.02 2.03 -11.54
CA VAL A 397 35.42 1.07 -10.51
C VAL A 397 35.35 1.71 -9.12
N ALA A 398 35.86 2.94 -9.01
CA ALA A 398 35.83 3.68 -7.75
C ALA A 398 34.39 3.92 -7.24
N THR A 399 33.48 4.32 -8.13
CA THR A 399 32.08 4.55 -7.76
C THR A 399 31.30 3.27 -7.49
N VAL A 400 31.59 2.16 -8.18
CA VAL A 400 31.01 0.84 -7.88
C VAL A 400 31.42 0.37 -6.49
N VAL A 401 32.72 0.48 -6.14
CA VAL A 401 33.18 0.13 -4.78
C VAL A 401 32.53 1.01 -3.72
N ALA A 402 32.50 2.32 -3.96
CA ALA A 402 31.79 3.26 -3.08
C ALA A 402 30.28 2.93 -2.98
N GLY A 403 29.65 2.54 -4.09
CA GLY A 403 28.26 2.12 -4.16
C GLY A 403 27.97 0.88 -3.30
N VAL A 404 28.81 -0.14 -3.39
CA VAL A 404 28.68 -1.36 -2.57
C VAL A 404 28.81 -1.03 -1.08
N VAL A 405 29.79 -0.19 -0.71
CA VAL A 405 29.95 0.28 0.67
C VAL A 405 28.72 1.10 1.12
N GLY A 406 28.23 1.99 0.27
CA GLY A 406 27.05 2.81 0.53
C GLY A 406 25.79 1.96 0.74
N ILE A 407 25.57 0.94 -0.09
CA ILE A 407 24.47 -0.02 0.09
C ILE A 407 24.61 -0.77 1.42
N GLY A 408 25.83 -1.20 1.77
CA GLY A 408 26.09 -1.83 3.07
C GLY A 408 25.72 -0.93 4.24
N ILE A 409 26.08 0.36 4.17
CA ILE A 409 25.71 1.36 5.19
C ILE A 409 24.18 1.54 5.24
N ALA A 410 23.50 1.58 4.10
CA ALA A 410 22.03 1.71 4.04
C ALA A 410 21.34 0.49 4.68
N ILE A 411 21.82 -0.73 4.44
CA ILE A 411 21.29 -1.96 5.05
C ILE A 411 21.46 -1.93 6.57
N VAL A 412 22.64 -1.54 7.06
CA VAL A 412 22.90 -1.42 8.50
C VAL A 412 22.03 -0.32 9.10
N GLY A 413 21.90 0.82 8.42
CA GLY A 413 21.07 1.94 8.84
C GLY A 413 19.60 1.52 9.02
N MET A 414 19.04 0.77 8.09
CA MET A 414 17.66 0.25 8.21
C MET A 414 17.48 -0.74 9.37
N ARG A 415 18.51 -1.52 9.70
CA ARG A 415 18.43 -2.47 10.83
C ARG A 415 18.53 -1.80 12.21
N VAL A 416 19.29 -0.72 12.27
CA VAL A 416 19.55 0.00 13.54
C VAL A 416 18.46 1.04 13.85
N MET A 417 17.84 1.60 12.80
CA MET A 417 16.84 2.65 12.95
C MET A 417 15.50 2.03 13.38
N PRO A 418 14.87 2.54 14.45
CA PRO A 418 13.52 2.12 14.83
C PRO A 418 12.53 2.67 13.80
N LEU A 419 12.24 1.87 12.75
CA LEU A 419 11.37 2.27 11.66
C LEU A 419 9.96 2.67 12.14
N SER A 420 9.46 2.01 13.17
CA SER A 420 8.16 2.31 13.77
C SER A 420 8.09 3.74 14.31
N ALA A 421 9.15 4.19 15.00
CA ALA A 421 9.20 5.56 15.55
C ALA A 421 9.36 6.63 14.45
N PHE A 422 10.05 6.29 13.34
CA PHE A 422 10.30 7.23 12.25
C PHE A 422 9.12 7.34 11.27
N LEU A 423 8.48 6.22 10.96
CA LEU A 423 7.36 6.17 10.01
C LEU A 423 6.01 6.40 10.66
N GLY A 424 5.91 6.31 12.00
CA GLY A 424 4.62 6.32 12.70
C GLY A 424 3.73 5.12 12.32
N ILE A 425 4.31 4.09 11.69
CA ILE A 425 3.61 2.89 11.26
C ILE A 425 4.19 1.71 12.03
N PRO A 426 3.35 0.84 12.61
CA PRO A 426 3.82 -0.34 13.32
C PRO A 426 4.48 -1.32 12.35
N VAL A 427 5.76 -1.45 12.47
CA VAL A 427 6.51 -2.50 11.78
C VAL A 427 6.80 -3.58 12.80
N THR A 428 5.90 -4.54 12.93
CA THR A 428 6.02 -5.66 13.90
C THR A 428 7.16 -6.61 13.56
N THR A 429 7.60 -6.63 12.31
CA THR A 429 8.76 -7.40 11.86
C THR A 429 9.67 -6.52 11.03
N THR A 430 10.99 -6.56 11.27
CA THR A 430 11.95 -5.86 10.41
C THR A 430 11.82 -6.42 8.98
N PRO A 431 11.29 -5.63 8.01
CA PRO A 431 11.11 -6.13 6.66
C PRO A 431 12.49 -6.43 6.03
N PRO A 432 12.58 -7.45 5.18
CA PRO A 432 13.80 -7.71 4.45
C PRO A 432 14.15 -6.48 3.60
N PHE A 433 15.44 -6.17 3.51
CA PHE A 433 15.90 -5.05 2.70
C PHE A 433 15.51 -5.27 1.23
N PRO A 434 14.83 -4.32 0.57
CA PRO A 434 14.37 -4.50 -0.79
C PRO A 434 15.55 -4.53 -1.77
N MET A 435 15.80 -5.67 -2.40
CA MET A 435 16.91 -5.87 -3.34
C MET A 435 16.85 -4.93 -4.55
N VAL A 436 15.64 -4.51 -4.92
CA VAL A 436 15.42 -3.53 -6.00
C VAL A 436 16.12 -2.20 -5.68
N ALA A 437 16.05 -1.72 -4.45
CA ALA A 437 16.73 -0.49 -4.03
C ALA A 437 18.26 -0.62 -4.14
N ALA A 438 18.81 -1.80 -3.79
CA ALA A 438 20.25 -2.06 -3.95
C ALA A 438 20.68 -2.04 -5.43
N VAL A 439 19.90 -2.67 -6.31
CA VAL A 439 20.19 -2.69 -7.76
C VAL A 439 20.10 -1.28 -8.33
N ILE A 440 19.07 -0.50 -8.00
CA ILE A 440 18.92 0.90 -8.44
C ILE A 440 20.12 1.72 -7.97
N GLY A 441 20.50 1.60 -6.70
CA GLY A 441 21.67 2.31 -6.14
C GLY A 441 22.98 1.96 -6.85
N LEU A 442 23.21 0.68 -7.16
CA LEU A 442 24.41 0.24 -7.87
C LEU A 442 24.44 0.73 -9.32
N VAL A 443 23.30 0.63 -10.03
CA VAL A 443 23.19 1.14 -11.41
C VAL A 443 23.41 2.65 -11.44
N ALA A 444 22.82 3.37 -10.51
CA ALA A 444 22.99 4.82 -10.41
C ALA A 444 24.44 5.19 -10.09
N ALA A 445 25.11 4.49 -9.15
CA ALA A 445 26.52 4.70 -8.85
C ALA A 445 27.40 4.48 -10.09
N THR A 446 27.13 3.42 -10.86
CA THR A 446 27.85 3.10 -12.09
C THR A 446 27.65 4.17 -13.16
N ALA A 447 26.40 4.62 -13.34
CA ALA A 447 26.07 5.69 -14.30
C ALA A 447 26.74 7.02 -13.95
N VAL A 448 26.70 7.39 -12.67
CA VAL A 448 27.35 8.61 -12.16
C VAL A 448 28.88 8.51 -12.33
N GLY A 449 29.48 7.36 -12.03
CA GLY A 449 30.91 7.13 -12.23
C GLY A 449 31.32 7.26 -13.70
N ALA A 450 30.52 6.73 -14.62
CA ALA A 450 30.76 6.86 -16.04
C ALA A 450 30.66 8.32 -16.50
N LEU A 451 29.57 9.02 -16.12
CA LEU A 451 29.37 10.44 -16.47
C LEU A 451 30.45 11.35 -15.87
N ALA A 452 30.78 11.17 -14.60
CA ALA A 452 31.79 11.94 -13.92
C ALA A 452 33.21 11.66 -14.49
N GLY A 453 33.44 10.44 -14.97
CA GLY A 453 34.72 10.04 -15.60
C GLY A 453 34.92 10.59 -17.02
N ILE A 454 33.87 10.96 -17.74
CA ILE A 454 33.97 11.47 -19.12
C ILE A 454 34.75 12.77 -19.19
N ILE A 455 34.48 13.73 -18.33
CA ILE A 455 35.13 15.05 -18.35
C ILE A 455 36.63 14.95 -18.14
N PRO A 456 37.17 14.30 -17.07
CA PRO A 456 38.61 14.14 -16.90
C PRO A 456 39.26 13.25 -18.00
N ALA A 457 38.53 12.24 -18.52
CA ALA A 457 39.03 11.42 -19.62
C ALA A 457 39.21 12.21 -20.92
N ILE A 458 38.28 13.12 -21.25
CA ILE A 458 38.41 14.03 -22.40
C ILE A 458 39.61 14.97 -22.21
N VAL A 459 39.76 15.57 -21.02
CA VAL A 459 40.90 16.46 -20.71
C VAL A 459 42.22 15.73 -20.88
N ALA A 460 42.31 14.50 -20.37
CA ALA A 460 43.53 13.69 -20.50
C ALA A 460 43.89 13.38 -21.96
N THR A 461 42.91 13.16 -22.83
CA THR A 461 43.15 12.88 -24.26
C THR A 461 43.63 14.10 -25.04
N ARG A 462 43.40 15.31 -24.54
CA ARG A 462 43.83 16.56 -25.19
C ARG A 462 45.27 16.96 -24.85
N ILE A 463 45.93 16.31 -23.90
CA ILE A 463 47.31 16.60 -23.51
C ILE A 463 48.28 16.21 -24.65
N ARG A 464 49.07 17.17 -25.11
CA ARG A 464 50.11 16.91 -26.16
C ARG A 464 51.36 16.30 -25.52
N PRO A 465 51.98 15.27 -26.14
CA PRO A 465 53.20 14.64 -25.58
C PRO A 465 54.34 15.63 -25.32
N ILE A 466 54.43 16.66 -26.13
CA ILE A 466 55.50 17.67 -26.04
C ILE A 466 55.35 18.56 -24.80
N ASP A 467 54.09 18.83 -24.39
CA ASP A 467 53.79 19.63 -23.20
C ASP A 467 54.06 18.84 -21.90
N ALA A 468 53.93 17.51 -21.97
CA ALA A 468 54.17 16.61 -20.84
C ALA A 468 55.67 16.37 -20.52
N ILE A 469 56.57 16.58 -21.51
CA ILE A 469 58.01 16.40 -21.33
C ILE A 469 58.68 17.72 -20.86
N ARG A 470 58.03 18.86 -21.09
CA ARG A 470 58.60 20.19 -20.79
C ARG A 470 58.35 20.66 -19.35
N TYR A 471 57.46 19.97 -18.65
CA TYR A 471 57.15 20.14 -17.21
C TYR A 471 57.76 18.98 -16.42
#